data_81781eab45844126a61975cf46d95f00
#
_entry.id   81781eab45844126a61975cf46d95f00
#
_cell.length_a   1.000
_cell.length_b   1.000
_cell.length_c   1.000
_cell.angle_alpha   90.00
_cell.angle_beta   90.00
_cell.angle_gamma   90.00
#
_symmetry.space_group_name_H-M   'P 1'
#
loop_
_entity.id
_entity.type
_entity.pdbx_description
1 polymer ?
#
loop_
_entity_poly.entity_id
_entity_poly.type
_entity_poly.pdbx_seq_one_letter_code
_entity_poly.pdbx_strand_id
1 'polypeptide(L)'
;MPDVNPAHVSDRFIINNDDVIQNLYPTPIYSAKVSNFDDIQEEMFGALKKTEFEMNPCWSSHYLSDIFFKLNVVKEHQMDVFVQELSKHIVNYCQYLNYNGNCSVAESWFSLFKKGNYGHIHHHGATDISGVYYIKTNGEDGNLFFETPNPHLGTSKIFSNLTPRHEYKPEEGNIMLFPGWLMHGIQTNTTDNERIS
;
A
#
# COMPACT_ATOMS: atom_id res chain seq x y z
N MET A 1 17.48 15.71 -27.13
CA MET A 1 17.69 15.52 -25.69
C MET A 1 16.42 14.87 -25.19
N PRO A 2 16.46 13.76 -24.43
CA PRO A 2 15.24 13.22 -23.86
C PRO A 2 14.69 14.25 -22.86
N ASP A 3 13.40 14.53 -22.95
CA ASP A 3 12.70 15.41 -22.02
C ASP A 3 12.90 14.88 -20.60
N VAL A 4 13.51 15.69 -19.76
CA VAL A 4 13.68 15.34 -18.35
C VAL A 4 12.30 15.35 -17.71
N ASN A 5 11.87 14.20 -17.22
CA ASN A 5 10.58 14.03 -16.54
C ASN A 5 10.47 15.09 -15.42
N PRO A 6 9.43 15.95 -15.45
CA PRO A 6 9.26 17.01 -14.44
C PRO A 6 9.14 16.49 -12.99
N ALA A 7 8.80 15.20 -12.78
CA ALA A 7 8.80 14.59 -11.46
C ALA A 7 10.15 14.62 -10.73
N HIS A 8 11.27 14.70 -11.46
CA HIS A 8 12.59 14.82 -10.84
C HIS A 8 12.93 16.24 -10.34
N VAL A 9 12.12 17.25 -10.68
CA VAL A 9 12.37 18.64 -10.26
C VAL A 9 11.94 18.89 -8.82
N SER A 10 10.96 18.14 -8.30
CA SER A 10 10.47 18.27 -6.92
C SER A 10 11.45 17.78 -5.86
N ASP A 11 12.47 17.00 -6.26
CA ASP A 11 13.44 16.40 -5.35
C ASP A 11 14.66 17.31 -5.08
N ARG A 12 14.64 18.54 -5.59
CA ARG A 12 15.70 19.52 -5.39
C ARG A 12 15.25 20.60 -4.42
N PHE A 13 16.01 20.82 -3.38
CA PHE A 13 15.83 21.91 -2.46
C PHE A 13 16.98 22.92 -2.62
N ILE A 14 16.65 24.17 -2.96
CA ILE A 14 17.63 25.24 -3.13
C ILE A 14 17.73 25.98 -1.80
N ILE A 15 18.91 25.95 -1.17
CA ILE A 15 19.17 26.60 0.12
C ILE A 15 19.65 28.04 -0.12
N ASN A 16 20.56 28.22 -1.06
CA ASN A 16 21.10 29.50 -1.55
C ASN A 16 21.09 29.46 -3.06
N ASN A 17 21.41 30.58 -3.71
CA ASN A 17 21.38 30.70 -5.18
C ASN A 17 22.22 29.64 -5.93
N ASP A 18 23.27 29.10 -5.29
CA ASP A 18 24.22 28.15 -5.90
C ASP A 18 24.23 26.78 -5.18
N ASP A 19 23.57 26.66 -4.02
CA ASP A 19 23.55 25.42 -3.23
C ASP A 19 22.31 24.59 -3.55
N VAL A 20 22.52 23.33 -3.90
CA VAL A 20 21.42 22.39 -4.24
C VAL A 20 21.53 21.14 -3.40
N ILE A 21 20.45 20.79 -2.70
CA ILE A 21 20.25 19.45 -2.13
C ILE A 21 19.38 18.67 -3.11
N GLN A 22 19.84 17.48 -3.47
CA GLN A 22 19.08 16.57 -4.33
C GLN A 22 18.89 15.24 -3.63
N ASN A 23 17.62 14.76 -3.55
CA ASN A 23 17.33 13.43 -3.09
C ASN A 23 17.64 12.42 -4.21
N LEU A 24 18.48 11.44 -3.90
CA LEU A 24 18.81 10.36 -4.82
C LEU A 24 18.04 9.11 -4.43
N TYR A 25 17.51 8.41 -5.43
CA TYR A 25 16.77 7.15 -5.28
C TYR A 25 15.52 7.28 -4.41
N PRO A 26 14.60 8.21 -4.71
CA PRO A 26 13.34 8.31 -3.99
C PRO A 26 12.55 7.02 -4.14
N THR A 27 11.83 6.64 -3.08
CA THR A 27 10.90 5.51 -3.12
C THR A 27 9.49 6.07 -3.30
N PRO A 28 8.90 6.01 -4.51
CA PRO A 28 7.59 6.57 -4.76
C PRO A 28 6.50 5.71 -4.13
N ILE A 29 5.56 6.36 -3.45
CA ILE A 29 4.31 5.77 -2.93
C ILE A 29 3.16 6.51 -3.59
N TYR A 30 2.25 5.78 -4.20
CA TYR A 30 1.02 6.33 -4.76
C TYR A 30 -0.12 6.23 -3.75
N SER A 31 -0.90 7.28 -3.60
CA SER A 31 -2.09 7.29 -2.75
C SER A 31 -3.19 8.11 -3.41
N ALA A 32 -4.40 7.56 -3.47
CA ALA A 32 -5.56 8.23 -4.03
C ALA A 32 -6.88 7.70 -3.44
N LYS A 33 -7.91 8.54 -3.45
CA LYS A 33 -9.30 8.09 -3.23
C LYS A 33 -9.86 7.52 -4.52
N VAL A 34 -10.62 6.43 -4.40
CA VAL A 34 -11.40 5.90 -5.53
C VAL A 34 -12.52 6.85 -5.91
N SER A 35 -12.85 6.93 -7.20
CA SER A 35 -13.87 7.84 -7.71
C SER A 35 -15.29 7.30 -7.54
N ASN A 36 -15.48 5.97 -7.62
CA ASN A 36 -16.77 5.29 -7.55
C ASN A 36 -16.92 4.57 -6.19
N PHE A 37 -16.78 5.33 -5.09
CA PHE A 37 -16.72 4.74 -3.76
C PHE A 37 -17.92 3.86 -3.42
N ASP A 38 -19.15 4.34 -3.64
CA ASP A 38 -20.36 3.62 -3.25
C ASP A 38 -20.54 2.30 -4.02
N ASP A 39 -20.31 2.31 -5.34
CA ASP A 39 -20.41 1.11 -6.16
C ASP A 39 -19.33 0.08 -5.80
N ILE A 40 -18.11 0.54 -5.53
CA ILE A 40 -17.01 -0.32 -5.08
C ILE A 40 -17.31 -0.91 -3.70
N GLN A 41 -17.85 -0.12 -2.78
CA GLN A 41 -18.23 -0.61 -1.46
C GLN A 41 -19.33 -1.67 -1.54
N GLU A 42 -20.35 -1.49 -2.40
CA GLU A 42 -21.38 -2.50 -2.62
C GLU A 42 -20.77 -3.82 -3.12
N GLU A 43 -19.88 -3.75 -4.12
CA GLU A 43 -19.16 -4.90 -4.66
C GLU A 43 -18.30 -5.59 -3.59
N MET A 44 -17.51 -4.82 -2.82
CA MET A 44 -16.66 -5.31 -1.72
C MET A 44 -17.48 -6.00 -0.64
N PHE A 45 -18.55 -5.37 -0.14
CA PHE A 45 -19.42 -6.00 0.87
C PHE A 45 -20.18 -7.21 0.32
N GLY A 46 -20.50 -7.23 -0.96
CA GLY A 46 -21.06 -8.39 -1.65
C GLY A 46 -20.12 -9.60 -1.62
N ALA A 47 -18.83 -9.36 -1.86
CA ALA A 47 -17.76 -10.37 -1.79
C ALA A 47 -17.51 -10.81 -0.34
N LEU A 48 -17.40 -9.88 0.60
CA LEU A 48 -17.16 -10.17 2.02
C LEU A 48 -18.23 -11.05 2.65
N LYS A 49 -19.50 -10.94 2.25
CA LYS A 49 -20.58 -11.82 2.72
C LYS A 49 -20.37 -13.29 2.37
N LYS A 50 -19.55 -13.59 1.37
CA LYS A 50 -19.22 -14.93 0.88
C LYS A 50 -17.84 -15.41 1.32
N THR A 51 -17.12 -14.55 2.04
CA THR A 51 -15.72 -14.78 2.43
C THR A 51 -15.66 -15.33 3.85
N GLU A 52 -14.91 -16.40 4.03
CA GLU A 52 -14.52 -16.91 5.34
C GLU A 52 -13.12 -16.39 5.69
N PHE A 53 -12.94 -16.03 6.95
CA PHE A 53 -11.68 -15.53 7.46
C PHE A 53 -11.07 -16.51 8.45
N GLU A 54 -9.81 -16.84 8.24
CA GLU A 54 -9.05 -17.71 9.15
C GLU A 54 -7.81 -16.98 9.69
N MET A 55 -7.47 -17.27 10.94
CA MET A 55 -6.20 -16.80 11.51
C MET A 55 -5.05 -17.49 10.81
N ASN A 56 -4.10 -16.71 10.27
CA ASN A 56 -2.91 -17.27 9.63
C ASN A 56 -2.09 -18.08 10.65
N PRO A 57 -1.94 -19.40 10.47
CA PRO A 57 -1.28 -20.27 11.44
C PRO A 57 0.22 -19.98 11.59
N CYS A 58 0.86 -19.42 10.56
CA CYS A 58 2.29 -19.09 10.59
C CYS A 58 2.55 -17.76 11.29
N TRP A 59 1.65 -16.79 11.13
CA TRP A 59 1.87 -15.44 11.62
C TRP A 59 1.00 -15.08 12.82
N SER A 60 -0.16 -15.71 12.98
CA SER A 60 -1.11 -15.52 14.10
C SER A 60 -1.39 -14.05 14.46
N SER A 61 -1.20 -13.14 13.51
CA SER A 61 -1.24 -11.70 13.74
C SER A 61 -2.56 -11.05 13.32
N HIS A 62 -3.23 -11.61 12.33
CA HIS A 62 -4.51 -11.15 11.80
C HIS A 62 -5.21 -12.26 11.00
N TYR A 63 -6.42 -12.01 10.54
CA TYR A 63 -7.20 -12.96 9.76
C TYR A 63 -7.09 -12.65 8.27
N LEU A 64 -7.07 -13.70 7.45
CA LEU A 64 -7.00 -13.63 6.00
C LEU A 64 -8.15 -14.41 5.37
N SER A 65 -8.60 -13.98 4.20
CA SER A 65 -9.56 -14.74 3.39
C SER A 65 -8.95 -15.99 2.75
N ASP A 66 -7.64 -16.03 2.61
CA ASP A 66 -6.90 -17.17 2.08
C ASP A 66 -5.52 -17.27 2.73
N ILE A 67 -5.38 -18.24 3.64
CA ILE A 67 -4.12 -18.50 4.34
C ILE A 67 -3.07 -19.19 3.47
N PHE A 68 -3.45 -19.72 2.32
CA PHE A 68 -2.56 -20.43 1.41
C PHE A 68 -2.12 -19.59 0.21
N PHE A 69 -2.60 -18.36 0.08
CA PHE A 69 -2.32 -17.44 -1.03
C PHE A 69 -2.58 -18.04 -2.41
N LYS A 70 -3.64 -18.84 -2.52
CA LYS A 70 -4.03 -19.52 -3.76
C LYS A 70 -5.17 -18.83 -4.48
N LEU A 71 -5.94 -18.03 -3.76
CA LEU A 71 -7.10 -17.33 -4.29
C LEU A 71 -6.70 -15.93 -4.76
N ASN A 72 -7.37 -15.50 -5.81
CA ASN A 72 -7.38 -14.11 -6.22
C ASN A 72 -8.82 -13.64 -6.02
N VAL A 73 -9.10 -13.00 -4.88
CA VAL A 73 -10.48 -12.61 -4.49
C VAL A 73 -11.14 -11.69 -5.51
N VAL A 74 -10.36 -10.82 -6.14
CA VAL A 74 -10.84 -9.91 -7.18
C VAL A 74 -11.37 -10.70 -8.38
N LYS A 75 -10.67 -11.75 -8.78
CA LYS A 75 -11.06 -12.60 -9.90
C LYS A 75 -12.17 -13.58 -9.50
N GLU A 76 -12.09 -14.17 -8.31
CA GLU A 76 -13.07 -15.14 -7.81
C GLU A 76 -14.46 -14.53 -7.65
N HIS A 77 -14.52 -13.32 -7.11
CA HIS A 77 -15.76 -12.60 -6.88
C HIS A 77 -16.19 -11.72 -8.07
N GLN A 78 -15.45 -11.75 -9.19
CA GLN A 78 -15.74 -10.97 -10.41
C GLN A 78 -15.91 -9.47 -10.08
N MET A 79 -14.94 -8.89 -9.39
CA MET A 79 -14.98 -7.52 -8.88
C MET A 79 -14.63 -6.51 -9.98
N ASP A 80 -15.51 -6.42 -11.00
CA ASP A 80 -15.23 -5.67 -12.22
C ASP A 80 -15.19 -4.16 -11.99
N VAL A 81 -16.02 -3.62 -11.11
CA VAL A 81 -16.05 -2.18 -10.79
C VAL A 81 -14.74 -1.78 -10.12
N PHE A 82 -14.31 -2.54 -9.14
CA PHE A 82 -13.03 -2.31 -8.46
C PHE A 82 -11.84 -2.45 -9.40
N VAL A 83 -11.82 -3.49 -10.26
CA VAL A 83 -10.73 -3.71 -11.23
C VAL A 83 -10.60 -2.56 -12.21
N GLN A 84 -11.72 -2.02 -12.70
CA GLN A 84 -11.71 -0.85 -13.60
C GLN A 84 -11.10 0.37 -12.92
N GLU A 85 -11.46 0.63 -11.66
CA GLU A 85 -10.91 1.74 -10.89
C GLU A 85 -9.43 1.51 -10.55
N LEU A 86 -9.07 0.34 -10.04
CA LEU A 86 -7.69 -0.06 -9.75
C LEU A 86 -6.78 0.10 -10.96
N SER A 87 -7.28 -0.28 -12.15
CA SER A 87 -6.51 -0.15 -13.40
C SER A 87 -6.12 1.28 -13.71
N LYS A 88 -6.99 2.26 -13.45
CA LYS A 88 -6.68 3.70 -13.63
C LYS A 88 -5.53 4.13 -12.70
N HIS A 89 -5.59 3.70 -11.45
CA HIS A 89 -4.56 4.02 -10.45
C HIS A 89 -3.21 3.37 -10.78
N ILE A 90 -3.22 2.11 -11.24
CA ILE A 90 -2.01 1.42 -11.70
C ILE A 90 -1.40 2.15 -12.91
N VAL A 91 -2.22 2.53 -13.89
CA VAL A 91 -1.74 3.30 -15.06
C VAL A 91 -1.10 4.61 -14.64
N ASN A 92 -1.72 5.38 -13.75
CA ASN A 92 -1.16 6.63 -13.25
C ASN A 92 0.17 6.41 -12.53
N TYR A 93 0.28 5.38 -11.72
CA TYR A 93 1.53 5.04 -11.03
C TYR A 93 2.61 4.60 -12.00
N CYS A 94 2.28 3.74 -12.97
CA CYS A 94 3.20 3.30 -14.02
C CYS A 94 3.69 4.46 -14.89
N GLN A 95 2.83 5.42 -15.23
CA GLN A 95 3.21 6.63 -15.97
C GLN A 95 4.25 7.46 -15.20
N TYR A 96 4.04 7.64 -13.89
CA TYR A 96 5.04 8.30 -13.04
C TYR A 96 6.38 7.57 -13.07
N LEU A 97 6.36 6.24 -13.09
CA LEU A 97 7.55 5.38 -13.15
C LEU A 97 8.16 5.25 -14.55
N ASN A 98 7.60 5.91 -15.57
CA ASN A 98 7.97 5.75 -16.99
C ASN A 98 7.86 4.30 -17.49
N TYR A 99 6.91 3.54 -16.95
CA TYR A 99 6.65 2.17 -17.39
C TYR A 99 5.39 2.11 -18.26
N ASN A 100 5.52 1.54 -19.46
CA ASN A 100 4.45 1.44 -20.47
C ASN A 100 4.02 0.00 -20.75
N GLY A 101 4.43 -0.95 -19.91
CA GLY A 101 4.04 -2.35 -20.05
C GLY A 101 2.66 -2.64 -19.47
N ASN A 102 2.18 -3.86 -19.70
CA ASN A 102 0.93 -4.33 -19.12
C ASN A 102 1.14 -4.77 -17.67
N CYS A 103 0.17 -4.47 -16.82
CA CYS A 103 0.08 -4.96 -15.46
C CYS A 103 -1.16 -5.85 -15.30
N SER A 104 -1.08 -6.84 -14.42
CA SER A 104 -2.20 -7.68 -14.04
C SER A 104 -2.18 -7.94 -12.55
N VAL A 105 -3.35 -8.13 -11.95
CA VAL A 105 -3.47 -8.56 -10.55
C VAL A 105 -3.16 -10.05 -10.48
N ALA A 106 -1.98 -10.38 -9.97
CA ALA A 106 -1.53 -11.77 -9.80
C ALA A 106 -2.22 -12.43 -8.61
N GLU A 107 -2.24 -11.74 -7.47
CA GLU A 107 -2.79 -12.22 -6.21
C GLU A 107 -3.59 -11.10 -5.53
N SER A 108 -4.63 -11.46 -4.80
CA SER A 108 -5.40 -10.55 -3.97
C SER A 108 -6.14 -11.32 -2.88
N TRP A 109 -6.26 -10.72 -1.71
CA TRP A 109 -6.96 -11.30 -0.54
C TRP A 109 -7.56 -10.19 0.30
N PHE A 110 -8.51 -10.55 1.16
CA PHE A 110 -8.99 -9.67 2.22
C PHE A 110 -8.22 -9.95 3.52
N SER A 111 -7.92 -8.87 4.22
CA SER A 111 -7.30 -8.90 5.55
C SER A 111 -8.26 -8.30 6.58
N LEU A 112 -8.47 -9.00 7.68
CA LEU A 112 -9.32 -8.56 8.79
C LEU A 112 -8.46 -8.40 10.05
N PHE A 113 -8.46 -7.20 10.61
CA PHE A 113 -7.73 -6.84 11.83
C PHE A 113 -8.71 -6.50 12.95
N LYS A 114 -8.83 -7.38 13.91
CA LYS A 114 -9.54 -7.16 15.18
C LYS A 114 -8.62 -6.48 16.20
N LYS A 115 -9.17 -6.05 17.32
CA LYS A 115 -8.39 -5.50 18.43
C LYS A 115 -7.23 -6.43 18.81
N GLY A 116 -6.04 -5.89 18.91
CA GLY A 116 -4.81 -6.61 19.19
C GLY A 116 -4.12 -7.20 17.95
N ASN A 117 -4.77 -7.23 16.80
CA ASN A 117 -4.14 -7.69 15.57
C ASN A 117 -3.22 -6.62 14.96
N TYR A 118 -2.22 -7.07 14.22
CA TYR A 118 -1.21 -6.26 13.55
C TYR A 118 -0.70 -6.97 12.29
N GLY A 119 0.01 -6.26 11.41
CA GLY A 119 0.70 -6.85 10.28
C GLY A 119 2.20 -6.92 10.53
N HIS A 120 2.79 -8.13 10.47
CA HIS A 120 4.24 -8.29 10.54
C HIS A 120 4.94 -7.47 9.46
N ILE A 121 6.17 -7.04 9.73
CA ILE A 121 7.03 -6.42 8.73
C ILE A 121 7.42 -7.47 7.71
N HIS A 122 7.12 -7.19 6.44
CA HIS A 122 7.37 -8.09 5.31
C HIS A 122 7.48 -7.33 3.99
N HIS A 123 7.75 -8.04 2.92
CA HIS A 123 7.70 -7.57 1.54
C HIS A 123 7.14 -8.68 0.64
N HIS A 124 6.75 -8.34 -0.59
CA HIS A 124 6.15 -9.29 -1.54
C HIS A 124 7.13 -9.81 -2.62
N GLY A 125 8.43 -9.74 -2.33
CA GLY A 125 9.46 -10.43 -3.12
C GLY A 125 9.47 -10.07 -4.60
N ALA A 126 8.97 -10.97 -5.43
CA ALA A 126 9.01 -10.87 -6.88
C ALA A 126 7.86 -10.04 -7.50
N THR A 127 6.96 -9.48 -6.68
CA THR A 127 5.89 -8.60 -7.16
C THR A 127 6.45 -7.21 -7.44
N ASP A 128 6.17 -6.65 -8.61
CA ASP A 128 6.65 -5.30 -8.97
C ASP A 128 5.92 -4.22 -8.16
N ILE A 129 4.58 -4.31 -8.10
CA ILE A 129 3.71 -3.37 -7.39
C ILE A 129 2.85 -4.13 -6.40
N SER A 130 2.85 -3.68 -5.16
CA SER A 130 1.90 -4.09 -4.13
C SER A 130 0.93 -2.94 -3.83
N GLY A 131 -0.21 -3.24 -3.23
CA GLY A 131 -1.17 -2.21 -2.87
C GLY A 131 -2.10 -2.64 -1.76
N VAL A 132 -2.77 -1.66 -1.19
CA VAL A 132 -3.85 -1.83 -0.22
C VAL A 132 -5.02 -0.94 -0.59
N TYR A 133 -6.22 -1.47 -0.46
CA TYR A 133 -7.48 -0.73 -0.52
C TYR A 133 -8.20 -0.87 0.82
N TYR A 134 -8.62 0.26 1.40
CA TYR A 134 -9.30 0.27 2.70
C TYR A 134 -10.80 0.20 2.51
N ILE A 135 -11.38 -0.95 2.87
CA ILE A 135 -12.81 -1.23 2.74
C ILE A 135 -13.57 -0.71 3.95
N LYS A 136 -13.03 -0.96 5.16
CA LYS A 136 -13.62 -0.56 6.43
C LYS A 136 -12.54 -0.17 7.43
N THR A 137 -12.61 1.04 7.97
CA THR A 137 -11.69 1.55 8.99
C THR A 137 -12.31 2.70 9.75
N ASN A 138 -11.88 2.93 11.00
CA ASN A 138 -12.19 4.15 11.76
C ASN A 138 -11.06 5.19 11.74
N GLY A 139 -9.99 4.92 11.01
CA GLY A 139 -8.81 5.79 10.92
C GLY A 139 -7.82 5.67 12.08
N GLU A 140 -8.15 4.91 13.15
CA GLU A 140 -7.32 4.75 14.34
C GLU A 140 -7.01 3.24 14.63
N ASP A 141 -7.35 2.36 13.71
CA ASP A 141 -7.25 0.91 13.83
C ASP A 141 -5.95 0.33 13.27
N GLY A 142 -4.89 1.11 13.30
CA GLY A 142 -3.53 0.76 12.94
C GLY A 142 -3.07 1.35 11.61
N ASN A 143 -1.98 2.13 11.65
CA ASN A 143 -1.39 2.73 10.46
C ASN A 143 -0.65 1.67 9.63
N LEU A 144 -0.72 1.80 8.31
CA LEU A 144 0.27 1.19 7.42
C LEU A 144 1.59 1.95 7.59
N PHE A 145 2.69 1.24 7.73
CA PHE A 145 3.99 1.87 7.78
C PHE A 145 4.99 1.22 6.83
N PHE A 146 5.94 2.00 6.37
CA PHE A 146 7.05 1.59 5.54
C PHE A 146 8.37 1.81 6.26
N GLU A 147 9.23 0.81 6.25
CA GLU A 147 10.60 0.93 6.74
C GLU A 147 11.49 1.56 5.65
N THR A 148 12.49 2.30 6.08
CA THR A 148 13.47 2.84 5.13
C THR A 148 14.21 1.73 4.38
N PRO A 149 14.34 1.84 3.05
CA PRO A 149 15.16 0.89 2.28
C PRO A 149 16.66 1.05 2.55
N ASN A 150 17.07 2.13 3.24
CA ASN A 150 18.45 2.37 3.62
C ASN A 150 18.65 2.10 5.12
N PRO A 151 19.13 0.91 5.52
CA PRO A 151 19.30 0.54 6.93
C PRO A 151 20.38 1.37 7.66
N HIS A 152 21.23 2.08 6.91
CA HIS A 152 22.31 2.87 7.50
C HIS A 152 21.86 4.24 8.03
N LEU A 153 20.64 4.70 7.68
CA LEU A 153 20.14 5.98 8.19
C LEU A 153 20.08 6.01 9.72
N GLY A 154 19.64 4.93 10.36
CA GLY A 154 19.53 4.83 11.82
C GLY A 154 20.86 4.77 12.56
N THR A 155 21.98 4.52 11.87
CA THR A 155 23.33 4.44 12.48
C THR A 155 24.10 5.76 12.44
N SER A 156 23.61 6.73 11.66
CA SER A 156 24.24 8.05 11.50
C SER A 156 23.64 9.07 12.44
N LYS A 157 24.49 9.77 13.23
CA LYS A 157 24.02 10.84 14.13
C LYS A 157 23.36 12.00 13.38
N ILE A 158 23.76 12.26 12.13
CA ILE A 158 23.24 13.37 11.33
C ILE A 158 21.98 12.93 10.59
N PHE A 159 22.02 11.78 9.93
CA PHE A 159 20.90 11.29 9.11
C PHE A 159 19.83 10.55 9.90
N SER A 160 20.04 10.26 11.19
CA SER A 160 19.02 9.66 12.07
C SER A 160 17.78 10.56 12.28
N ASN A 161 17.89 11.85 11.94
CA ASN A 161 16.74 12.76 11.94
C ASN A 161 15.81 12.55 10.73
N LEU A 162 16.29 11.88 9.67
CA LEU A 162 15.42 11.43 8.59
C LEU A 162 14.58 10.28 9.12
N THR A 163 13.28 10.40 8.99
CA THR A 163 12.34 9.43 9.54
C THR A 163 12.64 8.03 9.01
N PRO A 164 13.04 7.07 9.86
CA PRO A 164 13.35 5.71 9.43
C PRO A 164 12.09 4.94 9.03
N ARG A 165 10.93 5.39 9.47
CA ARG A 165 9.62 4.81 9.23
C ARG A 165 8.63 5.89 8.84
N HIS A 166 7.89 5.66 7.74
CA HIS A 166 6.77 6.51 7.32
C HIS A 166 5.46 5.80 7.60
N GLU A 167 4.51 6.52 8.17
CA GLU A 167 3.22 5.99 8.58
C GLU A 167 2.07 6.68 7.84
N TYR A 168 1.07 5.88 7.46
CA TYR A 168 -0.11 6.34 6.74
C TYR A 168 -1.36 5.88 7.47
N LYS A 169 -2.20 6.83 7.87
CA LYS A 169 -3.50 6.52 8.44
C LYS A 169 -4.39 5.80 7.43
N PRO A 170 -5.11 4.76 7.85
CA PRO A 170 -6.10 4.13 6.99
C PRO A 170 -7.29 5.07 6.80
N GLU A 171 -7.80 5.15 5.58
CA GLU A 171 -9.01 5.90 5.24
C GLU A 171 -9.86 5.09 4.27
N GLU A 172 -11.16 4.93 4.57
CA GLU A 172 -12.06 4.19 3.68
C GLU A 172 -12.08 4.79 2.26
N GLY A 173 -12.05 3.91 1.27
CA GLY A 173 -12.00 4.30 -0.13
C GLY A 173 -10.63 4.78 -0.61
N ASN A 174 -9.61 4.77 0.25
CA ASN A 174 -8.26 5.09 -0.17
C ASN A 174 -7.56 3.84 -0.72
N ILE A 175 -6.85 4.02 -1.83
CA ILE A 175 -5.96 3.03 -2.42
C ILE A 175 -4.53 3.52 -2.33
N MET A 176 -3.62 2.64 -1.94
CA MET A 176 -2.19 2.91 -1.94
C MET A 176 -1.48 1.85 -2.78
N LEU A 177 -0.53 2.30 -3.62
CA LEU A 177 0.34 1.44 -4.40
C LEU A 177 1.80 1.77 -4.08
N PHE A 178 2.62 0.74 -3.99
CA PHE A 178 4.02 0.86 -3.60
C PHE A 178 4.86 -0.29 -4.20
N PRO A 179 6.19 -0.15 -4.25
CA PRO A 179 7.04 -1.22 -4.74
C PRO A 179 6.89 -2.50 -3.92
N GLY A 180 6.72 -3.65 -4.57
CA GLY A 180 6.55 -4.93 -3.88
C GLY A 180 7.72 -5.33 -2.97
N TRP A 181 8.93 -4.86 -3.27
CA TRP A 181 10.12 -5.07 -2.46
C TRP A 181 10.19 -4.22 -1.19
N LEU A 182 9.34 -3.18 -1.05
CA LEU A 182 9.41 -2.25 0.08
C LEU A 182 8.89 -2.91 1.36
N MET A 183 9.75 -2.93 2.39
CA MET A 183 9.41 -3.46 3.71
C MET A 183 8.29 -2.63 4.35
N HIS A 184 7.21 -3.27 4.72
CA HIS A 184 6.04 -2.62 5.31
C HIS A 184 5.37 -3.52 6.34
N GLY A 185 4.52 -2.92 7.14
CA GLY A 185 3.72 -3.60 8.15
C GLY A 185 2.53 -2.76 8.57
N ILE A 186 1.73 -3.28 9.48
CA ILE A 186 0.54 -2.61 10.02
C ILE A 186 0.66 -2.54 11.53
N GLN A 187 0.49 -1.34 12.08
CA GLN A 187 0.46 -1.12 13.52
C GLN A 187 -0.69 -1.91 14.17
N THR A 188 -0.53 -2.21 15.44
CA THR A 188 -1.57 -2.91 16.20
C THR A 188 -2.87 -2.12 16.22
N ASN A 189 -3.97 -2.75 15.87
CA ASN A 189 -5.30 -2.21 16.08
C ASN A 189 -5.59 -2.19 17.59
N THR A 190 -5.62 -1.02 18.18
CA THR A 190 -5.90 -0.81 19.62
C THR A 190 -7.38 -0.52 19.90
N THR A 191 -8.19 -0.40 18.85
CA THR A 191 -9.62 -0.06 18.95
C THR A 191 -10.50 -1.31 18.94
N ASP A 192 -11.77 -1.14 19.25
CA ASP A 192 -12.78 -2.21 19.11
C ASP A 192 -13.35 -2.30 17.68
N ASN A 193 -12.89 -1.44 16.75
CA ASN A 193 -13.28 -1.50 15.35
C ASN A 193 -12.59 -2.66 14.63
N GLU A 194 -13.31 -3.32 13.74
CA GLU A 194 -12.74 -4.30 12.81
C GLU A 194 -12.34 -3.58 11.52
N ARG A 195 -11.04 -3.52 11.24
CA ARG A 195 -10.50 -3.01 9.98
C ARG A 195 -10.50 -4.12 8.93
N ILE A 196 -10.94 -3.78 7.71
CA ILE A 196 -10.90 -4.66 6.54
C ILE A 196 -10.22 -3.94 5.39
N SER A 197 -9.28 -4.61 4.79
CA SER A 197 -8.56 -4.10 3.63
C SER A 197 -8.27 -5.19 2.61
#